data_7c0fa8a91b5c71b8abbaa4d4e83d6b35
#
_entry.id   7c0fa8a91b5c71b8abbaa4d4e83d6b35
#
_cell.length_a   1.000
_cell.length_b   1.000
_cell.length_c   1.000
_cell.angle_alpha   90.00
_cell.angle_beta   90.00
_cell.angle_gamma   90.00
#
_symmetry.space_group_name_H-M   'P 1'
#
loop_
_entity.id
_entity.type
_entity.pdbx_description
1 polymer ?
#
loop_
_entity_poly.entity_id
_entity_poly.type
_entity_poly.pdbx_seq_one_letter_code
_entity_poly.pdbx_strand_id
1 'polypeptide(L)'
;MATEKITIEPVTRIEGHAKVTVHMNGDGSVEHAYFHVNEFRGFEKFCEGRLVEEMQQITPRICGICPVSHHLAAAKAGDVVLGAPAPRPAELLRELMHMGQVIQSHGMHFFELGGPDLILGFDHDPATRNVVGLVQADPDLTLKAIRLRKFGQAIISELGERSIHPMFAIPGGVNRAFNADGRDRLQAQIAEQVETAKVGIQVIKTWCENNQEDVNKFAVFPTGYFGLVTPQNSLELYDGEIRLTGRDGSELEKFSAQNYLDHIAEHVEPWSYLKFPYYKKLGWPEGAYRVGPLGRLNNCDQIDTPLANAELQIFKALNGGKPVENTLYYHYARMIECLFALERAEVLLQDPDILSTDILNTSRDLKEEGVGVIEAPRGTLLHHYWINEHGQLTKVNLIVSTGHNNYAMSKAVDEVAKTYVKGPMVQEGMLNRVEHAIRAHDPCLSCSTHAVGQMPLEISVFDSEGKLSQVLRR
;
A
#
# COMPACT_ATOMS: atom_id res chain seq x y z
N MET A 1 19.25 2.45 36.47
CA MET A 1 17.82 2.72 36.64
C MET A 1 17.12 1.85 35.61
N ALA A 2 16.02 1.17 35.93
CA ALA A 2 15.27 0.37 34.95
C ALA A 2 14.66 1.34 33.93
N THR A 3 14.95 1.16 32.67
CA THR A 3 14.30 1.89 31.56
C THR A 3 12.84 1.49 31.56
N GLU A 4 11.95 2.47 31.71
CA GLU A 4 10.51 2.23 31.64
C GLU A 4 10.16 1.92 30.18
N LYS A 5 9.39 0.85 29.95
CA LYS A 5 8.99 0.41 28.63
C LYS A 5 7.48 0.49 28.49
N ILE A 6 7.00 1.23 27.49
CA ILE A 6 5.60 1.26 27.11
C ILE A 6 5.38 0.32 25.92
N THR A 7 4.27 -0.40 25.91
CA THR A 7 3.89 -1.29 24.81
C THR A 7 2.52 -0.93 24.29
N ILE A 8 2.42 -0.76 22.96
CA ILE A 8 1.15 -0.64 22.23
C ILE A 8 0.92 -1.97 21.52
N GLU A 9 -0.08 -2.73 21.94
CA GLU A 9 -0.40 -4.05 21.41
C GLU A 9 -1.88 -4.39 21.64
N PRO A 10 -2.66 -4.64 20.57
CA PRO A 10 -2.28 -4.49 19.17
C PRO A 10 -2.25 -3.03 18.70
N VAL A 11 -1.53 -2.74 17.60
CA VAL A 11 -1.73 -1.52 16.83
C VAL A 11 -3.09 -1.58 16.17
N THR A 12 -3.92 -0.54 16.32
CA THR A 12 -5.33 -0.56 15.90
C THR A 12 -5.57 0.10 14.54
N ARG A 13 -6.66 -0.26 13.87
CA ARG A 13 -7.10 0.30 12.57
C ARG A 13 -6.04 0.20 11.47
N ILE A 14 -5.36 -0.94 11.41
CA ILE A 14 -4.46 -1.37 10.34
C ILE A 14 -4.85 -2.79 9.89
N GLU A 15 -4.34 -3.22 8.75
CA GLU A 15 -4.46 -4.63 8.36
C GLU A 15 -3.29 -5.44 8.93
N GLY A 16 -3.61 -6.60 9.54
CA GLY A 16 -2.66 -7.49 10.19
C GLY A 16 -2.30 -7.06 11.62
N HIS A 17 -1.27 -7.67 12.20
CA HIS A 17 -0.90 -7.47 13.60
C HIS A 17 0.51 -6.90 13.73
N ALA A 18 0.63 -5.93 14.62
CA ALA A 18 1.91 -5.33 14.99
C ALA A 18 1.90 -4.90 16.45
N LYS A 19 3.10 -4.68 16.95
CA LYS A 19 3.36 -4.13 18.28
C LYS A 19 4.35 -2.96 18.16
N VAL A 20 4.17 -1.94 19.00
CA VAL A 20 5.17 -0.90 19.20
C VAL A 20 5.69 -0.97 20.62
N THR A 21 7.00 -0.85 20.79
CA THR A 21 7.62 -0.65 22.11
C THR A 21 8.30 0.70 22.14
N VAL A 22 7.99 1.50 23.17
CA VAL A 22 8.62 2.80 23.41
C VAL A 22 9.49 2.67 24.64
N HIS A 23 10.76 2.98 24.50
CA HIS A 23 11.78 2.95 25.57
C HIS A 23 12.01 4.36 26.08
N MET A 24 11.78 4.56 27.39
CA MET A 24 11.87 5.86 28.05
C MET A 24 13.19 6.04 28.74
N ASN A 25 13.74 7.25 28.67
CA ASN A 25 14.84 7.69 29.52
C ASN A 25 14.36 7.98 30.95
N GLY A 26 15.27 8.06 31.89
CA GLY A 26 14.97 8.40 33.29
C GLY A 26 14.42 9.82 33.52
N ASP A 27 14.50 10.69 32.51
CA ASP A 27 13.95 12.06 32.54
C ASP A 27 12.54 12.16 31.94
N GLY A 28 11.96 11.03 31.52
CA GLY A 28 10.64 10.96 30.90
C GLY A 28 10.61 11.31 29.41
N SER A 29 11.76 11.42 28.76
CA SER A 29 11.86 11.51 27.30
C SER A 29 11.93 10.12 26.65
N VAL A 30 11.62 10.01 25.35
CA VAL A 30 11.75 8.77 24.59
C VAL A 30 13.20 8.62 24.10
N GLU A 31 13.81 7.48 24.40
CA GLU A 31 15.10 7.09 23.84
C GLU A 31 14.93 6.54 22.42
N HIS A 32 14.10 5.50 22.29
CA HIS A 32 13.77 4.84 21.03
C HIS A 32 12.37 4.25 21.04
N ALA A 33 11.74 4.17 19.85
CA ALA A 33 10.54 3.39 19.64
C ALA A 33 10.73 2.41 18.48
N TYR A 34 10.31 1.17 18.66
CA TYR A 34 10.43 0.09 17.67
C TYR A 34 9.06 -0.39 17.19
N PHE A 35 8.94 -0.49 15.88
CA PHE A 35 7.79 -1.10 15.21
C PHE A 35 8.08 -2.57 14.92
N HIS A 36 7.36 -3.47 15.60
CA HIS A 36 7.55 -4.90 15.51
C HIS A 36 6.45 -5.53 14.64
N VAL A 37 6.87 -6.25 13.62
CA VAL A 37 6.01 -7.13 12.82
C VAL A 37 6.52 -8.55 13.04
N ASN A 38 5.81 -9.35 13.82
CA ASN A 38 6.29 -10.65 14.31
C ASN A 38 5.51 -11.84 13.75
N GLU A 39 4.52 -11.61 12.88
CA GLU A 39 3.78 -12.70 12.25
C GLU A 39 4.52 -13.26 11.05
N PHE A 40 4.29 -14.55 10.78
CA PHE A 40 4.88 -15.28 9.67
C PHE A 40 3.82 -16.09 8.95
N ARG A 41 3.78 -16.02 7.62
CA ARG A 41 2.79 -16.74 6.80
C ARG A 41 3.38 -17.66 5.74
N GLY A 42 4.62 -17.46 5.29
CA GLY A 42 5.39 -18.38 4.46
C GLY A 42 4.81 -18.69 3.07
N PHE A 43 4.07 -17.75 2.43
CA PHE A 43 3.42 -18.00 1.15
C PHE A 43 4.40 -18.33 0.02
N GLU A 44 5.58 -17.75 -0.01
CA GLU A 44 6.60 -18.07 -1.02
C GLU A 44 6.90 -19.57 -1.01
N LYS A 45 7.18 -20.12 0.17
CA LYS A 45 7.48 -21.56 0.32
C LYS A 45 6.27 -22.45 0.05
N PHE A 46 5.08 -22.00 0.42
CA PHE A 46 3.82 -22.70 0.15
C PHE A 46 3.53 -22.87 -1.34
N CYS A 47 3.96 -21.90 -2.16
CA CYS A 47 3.72 -21.91 -3.59
C CYS A 47 4.68 -22.80 -4.39
N GLU A 48 5.85 -23.15 -3.86
CA GLU A 48 6.81 -24.02 -4.54
C GLU A 48 6.17 -25.39 -4.88
N GLY A 49 6.43 -25.89 -6.09
CA GLY A 49 5.86 -27.12 -6.64
C GLY A 49 4.46 -26.97 -7.25
N ARG A 50 3.80 -25.83 -7.09
CA ARG A 50 2.52 -25.52 -7.75
C ARG A 50 2.73 -25.11 -9.21
N LEU A 51 1.68 -25.28 -10.01
CA LEU A 51 1.70 -24.76 -11.38
C LEU A 51 1.60 -23.21 -11.37
N VAL A 52 2.30 -22.55 -12.28
CA VAL A 52 2.27 -21.09 -12.39
C VAL A 52 0.85 -20.57 -12.68
N GLU A 53 0.03 -21.36 -13.38
CA GLU A 53 -1.39 -21.04 -13.65
C GLU A 53 -2.29 -21.08 -12.40
N GLU A 54 -1.81 -21.58 -11.27
CA GLU A 54 -2.59 -21.55 -10.02
C GLU A 54 -2.33 -20.24 -9.23
N MET A 55 -1.25 -19.51 -9.55
CA MET A 55 -0.78 -18.40 -8.73
C MET A 55 -1.77 -17.24 -8.63
N GLN A 56 -2.49 -16.91 -9.70
CA GLN A 56 -3.51 -15.87 -9.67
C GLN A 56 -4.75 -16.24 -8.82
N GLN A 57 -4.85 -17.51 -8.37
CA GLN A 57 -5.89 -17.95 -7.45
C GLN A 57 -5.37 -18.10 -6.01
N ILE A 58 -4.10 -18.44 -5.85
CA ILE A 58 -3.46 -18.68 -4.55
C ILE A 58 -3.06 -17.35 -3.91
N THR A 59 -2.33 -16.49 -4.64
CA THR A 59 -1.75 -15.27 -4.08
C THR A 59 -2.77 -14.23 -3.61
N PRO A 60 -3.97 -14.08 -4.18
CA PRO A 60 -5.02 -13.25 -3.60
C PRO A 60 -5.38 -13.61 -2.15
N ARG A 61 -5.16 -14.87 -1.75
CA ARG A 61 -5.43 -15.35 -0.38
C ARG A 61 -4.44 -14.82 0.66
N ILE A 62 -3.39 -14.14 0.22
CA ILE A 62 -2.48 -13.42 1.11
C ILE A 62 -3.24 -12.34 1.87
N CYS A 63 -4.19 -11.66 1.23
CA CYS A 63 -4.92 -10.55 1.84
C CYS A 63 -6.37 -10.45 1.36
N GLY A 64 -7.26 -10.06 2.25
CA GLY A 64 -8.68 -9.78 1.93
C GLY A 64 -8.96 -8.34 1.50
N ILE A 65 -8.01 -7.40 1.67
CA ILE A 65 -8.17 -5.98 1.31
C ILE A 65 -7.63 -5.67 -0.09
N CYS A 66 -6.46 -6.25 -0.46
CA CYS A 66 -5.80 -6.03 -1.75
C CYS A 66 -5.68 -7.31 -2.61
N PRO A 67 -6.68 -8.19 -2.67
CA PRO A 67 -6.58 -9.43 -3.43
C PRO A 67 -6.39 -9.20 -4.92
N VAL A 68 -6.96 -8.13 -5.48
CA VAL A 68 -6.84 -7.78 -6.91
C VAL A 68 -5.38 -7.48 -7.27
N SER A 69 -4.63 -6.77 -6.42
CA SER A 69 -3.23 -6.46 -6.72
C SER A 69 -2.38 -7.74 -6.82
N HIS A 70 -2.55 -8.69 -5.90
CA HIS A 70 -1.88 -9.99 -5.98
C HIS A 70 -2.35 -10.83 -7.18
N HIS A 71 -3.65 -10.78 -7.51
CA HIS A 71 -4.24 -11.44 -8.66
C HIS A 71 -3.62 -10.98 -9.97
N LEU A 72 -3.53 -9.66 -10.16
CA LEU A 72 -2.99 -9.06 -11.38
C LEU A 72 -1.47 -9.20 -11.47
N ALA A 73 -0.73 -9.02 -10.39
CA ALA A 73 0.72 -9.24 -10.38
C ALA A 73 1.07 -10.69 -10.73
N ALA A 74 0.29 -11.65 -10.19
CA ALA A 74 0.47 -13.07 -10.53
C ALA A 74 0.14 -13.38 -11.98
N ALA A 75 -0.94 -12.81 -12.54
CA ALA A 75 -1.28 -12.98 -13.95
C ALA A 75 -0.20 -12.39 -14.87
N LYS A 76 0.30 -11.17 -14.57
CA LYS A 76 1.41 -10.52 -15.32
C LYS A 76 2.71 -11.35 -15.25
N ALA A 77 3.08 -11.88 -14.10
CA ALA A 77 4.22 -12.79 -13.99
C ALA A 77 4.01 -14.07 -14.81
N GLY A 78 2.78 -14.62 -14.79
CA GLY A 78 2.38 -15.75 -15.63
C GLY A 78 2.45 -15.46 -17.11
N ASP A 79 2.05 -14.25 -17.57
CA ASP A 79 2.17 -13.83 -18.97
C ASP A 79 3.62 -13.93 -19.45
N VAL A 80 4.57 -13.44 -18.63
CA VAL A 80 6.01 -13.47 -18.95
C VAL A 80 6.53 -14.91 -18.98
N VAL A 81 6.23 -15.70 -17.93
CA VAL A 81 6.72 -17.07 -17.79
C VAL A 81 6.18 -17.99 -18.89
N LEU A 82 4.90 -17.82 -19.28
CA LEU A 82 4.29 -18.64 -20.33
C LEU A 82 4.51 -18.08 -21.75
N GLY A 83 5.17 -16.93 -21.90
CA GLY A 83 5.36 -16.28 -23.20
C GLY A 83 4.05 -15.91 -23.89
N ALA A 84 3.02 -15.57 -23.12
CA ALA A 84 1.67 -15.27 -23.57
C ALA A 84 1.26 -13.85 -23.19
N PRO A 85 1.75 -12.80 -23.86
CA PRO A 85 1.35 -11.43 -23.55
C PRO A 85 -0.16 -11.26 -23.75
N ALA A 86 -0.81 -10.58 -22.81
CA ALA A 86 -2.24 -10.30 -22.86
C ALA A 86 -2.56 -9.39 -24.07
N PRO A 87 -3.67 -9.62 -24.81
CA PRO A 87 -4.10 -8.71 -25.85
C PRO A 87 -4.65 -7.40 -25.24
N ARG A 88 -4.58 -6.31 -26.00
CA ARG A 88 -4.97 -4.97 -25.53
C ARG A 88 -6.34 -4.91 -24.80
N PRO A 89 -7.42 -5.53 -25.29
CA PRO A 89 -8.69 -5.52 -24.55
C PRO A 89 -8.61 -6.15 -23.17
N ALA A 90 -7.82 -7.22 -23.01
CA ALA A 90 -7.62 -7.84 -21.71
C ALA A 90 -6.80 -6.94 -20.76
N GLU A 91 -5.80 -6.21 -21.29
CA GLU A 91 -5.03 -5.24 -20.50
C GLU A 91 -5.92 -4.10 -20.00
N LEU A 92 -6.80 -3.54 -20.85
CA LEU A 92 -7.78 -2.52 -20.46
C LEU A 92 -8.70 -3.01 -19.34
N LEU A 93 -9.18 -4.25 -19.43
CA LEU A 93 -10.04 -4.84 -18.41
C LEU A 93 -9.32 -5.13 -17.11
N ARG A 94 -8.07 -5.58 -17.15
CA ARG A 94 -7.23 -5.77 -15.97
C ARG A 94 -6.93 -4.42 -15.29
N GLU A 95 -6.61 -3.41 -16.08
CA GLU A 95 -6.39 -2.04 -15.57
C GLU A 95 -7.66 -1.47 -14.94
N LEU A 96 -8.85 -1.64 -15.56
CA LEU A 96 -10.12 -1.22 -14.98
C LEU A 96 -10.38 -1.91 -13.63
N MET A 97 -10.13 -3.21 -13.53
CA MET A 97 -10.24 -3.93 -12.27
C MET A 97 -9.27 -3.36 -11.21
N HIS A 98 -8.08 -2.98 -11.63
CA HIS A 98 -7.08 -2.36 -10.75
C HIS A 98 -7.53 -0.99 -10.26
N MET A 99 -8.09 -0.13 -11.13
CA MET A 99 -8.68 1.15 -10.72
C MET A 99 -9.78 0.94 -9.67
N GLY A 100 -10.64 -0.07 -9.86
CA GLY A 100 -11.62 -0.46 -8.83
C GLY A 100 -10.99 -0.81 -7.49
N GLN A 101 -9.85 -1.52 -7.49
CA GLN A 101 -9.09 -1.83 -6.27
C GLN A 101 -8.52 -0.58 -5.61
N VAL A 102 -7.97 0.35 -6.38
CA VAL A 102 -7.42 1.62 -5.85
C VAL A 102 -8.53 2.45 -5.21
N ILE A 103 -9.64 2.65 -5.92
CA ILE A 103 -10.80 3.43 -5.43
C ILE A 103 -11.33 2.86 -4.11
N GLN A 104 -11.61 1.53 -4.06
CA GLN A 104 -12.16 0.93 -2.85
C GLN A 104 -11.18 0.98 -1.67
N SER A 105 -9.90 0.73 -1.91
CA SER A 105 -8.87 0.67 -0.87
C SER A 105 -8.55 2.06 -0.31
N HIS A 106 -8.37 3.05 -1.19
CA HIS A 106 -8.10 4.42 -0.79
C HIS A 106 -9.28 5.07 -0.08
N GLY A 107 -10.50 4.83 -0.58
CA GLY A 107 -11.72 5.30 0.07
C GLY A 107 -11.89 4.69 1.47
N MET A 108 -11.72 3.38 1.60
CA MET A 108 -11.78 2.70 2.90
C MET A 108 -10.73 3.25 3.87
N HIS A 109 -9.47 3.33 3.42
CA HIS A 109 -8.40 3.80 4.31
C HIS A 109 -8.64 5.23 4.76
N PHE A 110 -8.89 6.14 3.81
CA PHE A 110 -9.01 7.56 4.13
C PHE A 110 -10.17 7.84 5.09
N PHE A 111 -11.34 7.25 4.86
CA PHE A 111 -12.52 7.56 5.67
C PHE A 111 -12.70 6.64 6.88
N GLU A 112 -12.32 5.35 6.81
CA GLU A 112 -12.63 4.39 7.87
C GLU A 112 -11.43 4.11 8.80
N LEU A 113 -10.18 4.11 8.29
CA LEU A 113 -8.99 3.78 9.08
C LEU A 113 -8.26 5.02 9.61
N GLY A 114 -7.90 5.96 8.73
CA GLY A 114 -7.22 7.20 9.07
C GLY A 114 -8.16 8.33 9.49
N GLY A 115 -9.33 8.41 8.85
CA GLY A 115 -10.31 9.49 9.02
C GLY A 115 -10.78 9.76 10.45
N PRO A 116 -11.02 8.75 11.30
CA PRO A 116 -11.40 8.99 12.69
C PRO A 116 -10.43 9.89 13.45
N ASP A 117 -9.12 9.74 13.25
CA ASP A 117 -8.13 10.59 13.90
C ASP A 117 -8.12 12.02 13.36
N LEU A 118 -8.33 12.17 12.04
CA LEU A 118 -8.30 13.47 11.36
C LEU A 118 -9.59 14.27 11.61
N ILE A 119 -10.74 13.61 11.59
CA ILE A 119 -12.06 14.27 11.65
C ILE A 119 -12.52 14.47 13.09
N LEU A 120 -12.33 13.45 13.96
CA LEU A 120 -12.72 13.53 15.37
C LEU A 120 -11.60 14.08 16.26
N GLY A 121 -10.34 13.98 15.82
CA GLY A 121 -9.15 14.42 16.55
C GLY A 121 -8.39 13.25 17.21
N PHE A 122 -7.07 13.43 17.36
CA PHE A 122 -6.17 12.42 17.95
C PHE A 122 -6.49 12.12 19.42
N ASP A 123 -7.00 13.09 20.15
CA ASP A 123 -7.30 13.02 21.58
C ASP A 123 -8.78 12.71 21.86
N HIS A 124 -9.59 12.40 20.83
CA HIS A 124 -10.98 12.00 20.98
C HIS A 124 -11.09 10.66 21.74
N ASP A 125 -12.21 10.44 22.44
CA ASP A 125 -12.47 9.20 23.18
C ASP A 125 -12.24 7.96 22.29
N PRO A 126 -11.30 7.07 22.65
CA PRO A 126 -10.98 5.88 21.85
C PRO A 126 -12.18 4.94 21.63
N ALA A 127 -13.17 4.94 22.52
CA ALA A 127 -14.38 4.13 22.37
C ALA A 127 -15.24 4.57 21.17
N THR A 128 -15.20 5.85 20.82
CA THR A 128 -15.98 6.45 19.73
C THR A 128 -15.11 6.96 18.57
N ARG A 129 -13.76 6.93 18.67
CA ARG A 129 -12.83 7.30 17.61
C ARG A 129 -12.73 6.19 16.56
N ASN A 130 -13.84 5.95 15.87
CA ASN A 130 -14.00 4.90 14.86
C ASN A 130 -15.09 5.31 13.85
N VAL A 131 -15.43 4.39 12.92
CA VAL A 131 -16.43 4.66 11.88
C VAL A 131 -17.82 4.98 12.46
N VAL A 132 -18.18 4.43 13.62
CA VAL A 132 -19.47 4.73 14.26
C VAL A 132 -19.49 6.18 14.76
N GLY A 133 -18.40 6.66 15.35
CA GLY A 133 -18.26 8.07 15.73
C GLY A 133 -18.30 9.01 14.51
N LEU A 134 -17.73 8.60 13.38
CA LEU A 134 -17.86 9.38 12.14
C LEU A 134 -19.31 9.47 11.64
N VAL A 135 -20.06 8.37 11.68
CA VAL A 135 -21.51 8.38 11.35
C VAL A 135 -22.28 9.36 12.22
N GLN A 136 -21.92 9.46 13.51
CA GLN A 136 -22.56 10.39 14.44
C GLN A 136 -22.14 11.85 14.19
N ALA A 137 -20.87 12.08 13.84
CA ALA A 137 -20.33 13.43 13.63
C ALA A 137 -20.73 14.03 12.27
N ASP A 138 -20.67 13.22 11.20
CA ASP A 138 -21.03 13.63 9.84
C ASP A 138 -21.61 12.45 9.04
N PRO A 139 -22.95 12.23 9.16
CA PRO A 139 -23.63 11.16 8.45
C PRO A 139 -23.52 11.26 6.92
N ASP A 140 -23.56 12.48 6.38
CA ASP A 140 -23.54 12.72 4.93
C ASP A 140 -22.16 12.39 4.33
N LEU A 141 -21.09 12.83 4.97
CA LEU A 141 -19.72 12.47 4.56
C LEU A 141 -19.50 10.97 4.65
N THR A 142 -19.97 10.34 5.72
CA THR A 142 -19.82 8.89 5.90
C THR A 142 -20.60 8.12 4.84
N LEU A 143 -21.80 8.55 4.48
CA LEU A 143 -22.56 7.91 3.40
C LEU A 143 -21.87 8.03 2.03
N LYS A 144 -21.30 9.20 1.72
CA LYS A 144 -20.49 9.40 0.52
C LYS A 144 -19.27 8.46 0.49
N ALA A 145 -18.56 8.34 1.62
CA ALA A 145 -17.43 7.44 1.76
C ALA A 145 -17.80 5.96 1.49
N ILE A 146 -18.92 5.50 2.06
CA ILE A 146 -19.45 4.15 1.84
C ILE A 146 -19.79 3.94 0.35
N ARG A 147 -20.39 4.92 -0.32
CA ARG A 147 -20.72 4.84 -1.75
C ARG A 147 -19.48 4.77 -2.63
N LEU A 148 -18.46 5.58 -2.33
CA LEU A 148 -17.17 5.57 -3.04
C LEU A 148 -16.51 4.19 -2.95
N ARG A 149 -16.39 3.65 -1.74
CA ARG A 149 -15.86 2.29 -1.52
C ARG A 149 -16.69 1.23 -2.27
N LYS A 150 -18.02 1.30 -2.17
CA LYS A 150 -18.95 0.38 -2.86
C LYS A 150 -18.81 0.44 -4.37
N PHE A 151 -18.54 1.61 -4.94
CA PHE A 151 -18.32 1.78 -6.38
C PHE A 151 -17.04 1.05 -6.84
N GLY A 152 -15.91 1.23 -6.17
CA GLY A 152 -14.69 0.45 -6.47
C GLY A 152 -14.93 -1.05 -6.37
N GLN A 153 -15.69 -1.49 -5.36
CA GLN A 153 -16.10 -2.88 -5.19
C GLN A 153 -17.03 -3.36 -6.33
N ALA A 154 -17.90 -2.46 -6.86
CA ALA A 154 -18.77 -2.78 -7.97
C ALA A 154 -17.99 -3.05 -9.26
N ILE A 155 -16.94 -2.26 -9.55
CA ILE A 155 -16.02 -2.53 -10.67
C ILE A 155 -15.41 -3.92 -10.56
N ILE A 156 -14.87 -4.27 -9.39
CA ILE A 156 -14.26 -5.59 -9.13
C ILE A 156 -15.27 -6.71 -9.31
N SER A 157 -16.49 -6.55 -8.80
CA SER A 157 -17.54 -7.57 -8.86
C SER A 157 -18.09 -7.73 -10.26
N GLU A 158 -18.25 -6.66 -11.02
CA GLU A 158 -18.75 -6.67 -12.38
C GLU A 158 -17.80 -7.44 -13.32
N LEU A 159 -16.51 -7.28 -13.13
CA LEU A 159 -15.47 -7.98 -13.89
C LEU A 159 -15.19 -9.39 -13.36
N GLY A 160 -15.03 -9.54 -12.06
CA GLY A 160 -14.53 -10.75 -11.40
C GLY A 160 -15.61 -11.64 -10.77
N GLU A 161 -16.92 -11.30 -10.89
CA GLU A 161 -18.08 -12.01 -10.29
C GLU A 161 -18.06 -12.12 -8.75
N ARG A 162 -16.99 -11.64 -8.13
CA ARG A 162 -16.81 -11.64 -6.69
C ARG A 162 -16.23 -10.32 -6.24
N SER A 163 -16.73 -9.80 -5.15
CA SER A 163 -16.21 -8.56 -4.54
C SER A 163 -14.88 -8.76 -3.85
N ILE A 164 -14.58 -9.99 -3.40
CA ILE A 164 -13.34 -10.37 -2.74
C ILE A 164 -12.79 -11.62 -3.42
N HIS A 165 -11.48 -11.66 -3.67
CA HIS A 165 -10.79 -12.74 -4.39
C HIS A 165 -11.43 -13.03 -5.78
N PRO A 166 -11.40 -12.04 -6.69
CA PRO A 166 -11.95 -12.22 -8.04
C PRO A 166 -11.24 -13.33 -8.81
N MET A 167 -11.93 -13.94 -9.75
CA MET A 167 -11.43 -14.97 -10.64
C MET A 167 -11.58 -14.46 -12.08
N PHE A 168 -10.66 -13.62 -12.54
CA PHE A 168 -10.81 -12.89 -13.79
C PHE A 168 -9.56 -12.89 -14.67
N ALA A 169 -8.46 -12.32 -14.19
CA ALA A 169 -7.19 -12.33 -14.92
C ALA A 169 -6.56 -13.73 -14.86
N ILE A 170 -6.13 -14.21 -15.99
CA ILE A 170 -5.40 -15.46 -16.15
C ILE A 170 -4.17 -15.18 -17.03
N PRO A 171 -3.10 -15.97 -16.95
CA PRO A 171 -1.98 -15.81 -17.86
C PRO A 171 -2.44 -15.80 -19.33
N GLY A 172 -2.01 -14.79 -20.08
CA GLY A 172 -2.39 -14.54 -21.46
C GLY A 172 -3.63 -13.65 -21.64
N GLY A 173 -4.31 -13.21 -20.57
CA GLY A 173 -5.47 -12.31 -20.70
C GLY A 173 -6.47 -12.38 -19.57
N VAL A 174 -7.75 -12.44 -19.91
CA VAL A 174 -8.88 -12.58 -18.97
C VAL A 174 -9.79 -13.72 -19.39
N ASN A 175 -10.53 -14.29 -18.44
CA ASN A 175 -11.35 -15.49 -18.67
C ASN A 175 -12.74 -15.18 -19.26
N ARG A 176 -13.14 -13.90 -19.37
CA ARG A 176 -14.41 -13.49 -19.98
C ARG A 176 -14.38 -12.05 -20.48
N ALA A 177 -15.15 -11.79 -21.51
CA ALA A 177 -15.36 -10.46 -22.05
C ALA A 177 -16.30 -9.64 -21.14
N PHE A 178 -16.16 -8.33 -21.21
CA PHE A 178 -17.05 -7.40 -20.52
C PHE A 178 -18.28 -7.09 -21.39
N ASN A 179 -19.41 -6.80 -20.77
CA ASN A 179 -20.64 -6.50 -21.48
C ASN A 179 -21.04 -5.03 -21.38
N ALA A 180 -21.83 -4.55 -22.36
CA ALA A 180 -22.24 -3.17 -22.45
C ALA A 180 -23.10 -2.72 -21.25
N ASP A 181 -23.97 -3.58 -20.74
CA ASP A 181 -24.83 -3.24 -19.59
C ASP A 181 -23.99 -2.97 -18.33
N GLY A 182 -22.94 -3.77 -18.09
CA GLY A 182 -21.99 -3.57 -17.00
C GLY A 182 -21.23 -2.26 -17.15
N ARG A 183 -20.71 -1.99 -18.35
CA ARG A 183 -20.04 -0.72 -18.68
C ARG A 183 -20.95 0.47 -18.38
N ASP A 184 -22.19 0.46 -18.88
CA ASP A 184 -23.12 1.59 -18.75
C ASP A 184 -23.54 1.82 -17.29
N ARG A 185 -23.73 0.74 -16.51
CA ARG A 185 -23.97 0.85 -15.06
C ARG A 185 -22.80 1.49 -14.30
N LEU A 186 -21.57 1.16 -14.65
CA LEU A 186 -20.39 1.75 -14.01
C LEU A 186 -20.21 3.22 -14.45
N GLN A 187 -20.30 3.49 -15.75
CA GLN A 187 -20.18 4.83 -16.32
C GLN A 187 -21.14 5.84 -15.66
N ALA A 188 -22.39 5.44 -15.44
CA ALA A 188 -23.43 6.29 -14.86
C ALA A 188 -23.12 6.76 -13.41
N GLN A 189 -22.21 6.09 -12.71
CA GLN A 189 -21.91 6.38 -11.31
C GLN A 189 -20.63 7.21 -11.11
N ILE A 190 -19.74 7.29 -12.11
CA ILE A 190 -18.39 7.88 -11.97
C ILE A 190 -18.46 9.34 -11.51
N ALA A 191 -19.30 10.16 -12.12
CA ALA A 191 -19.36 11.58 -11.82
C ALA A 191 -19.67 11.88 -10.34
N GLU A 192 -20.56 11.11 -9.71
CA GLU A 192 -20.85 11.23 -8.28
C GLU A 192 -19.61 10.88 -7.43
N GLN A 193 -18.85 9.86 -7.84
CA GLN A 193 -17.69 9.43 -7.08
C GLN A 193 -16.49 10.38 -7.23
N VAL A 194 -16.33 11.01 -8.39
CA VAL A 194 -15.37 12.09 -8.61
C VAL A 194 -15.63 13.25 -7.64
N GLU A 195 -16.88 13.69 -7.50
CA GLU A 195 -17.25 14.72 -6.52
C GLU A 195 -16.97 14.26 -5.08
N THR A 196 -17.19 12.99 -4.76
CA THR A 196 -16.85 12.45 -3.45
C THR A 196 -15.34 12.45 -3.17
N ALA A 197 -14.50 12.11 -4.17
CA ALA A 197 -13.05 12.19 -4.04
C ALA A 197 -12.57 13.63 -3.82
N LYS A 198 -13.15 14.63 -4.52
CA LYS A 198 -12.88 16.04 -4.29
C LYS A 198 -13.24 16.49 -2.87
N VAL A 199 -14.36 16.02 -2.32
CA VAL A 199 -14.70 16.26 -0.91
C VAL A 199 -13.62 15.71 0.01
N GLY A 200 -13.14 14.48 -0.20
CA GLY A 200 -12.05 13.90 0.56
C GLY A 200 -10.75 14.72 0.48
N ILE A 201 -10.41 15.23 -0.71
CA ILE A 201 -9.29 16.16 -0.90
C ILE A 201 -9.49 17.43 -0.07
N GLN A 202 -10.68 18.02 -0.11
CA GLN A 202 -10.96 19.23 0.66
C GLN A 202 -10.89 19.00 2.18
N VAL A 203 -11.37 17.85 2.66
CA VAL A 203 -11.28 17.47 4.07
C VAL A 203 -9.83 17.46 4.55
N ILE A 204 -8.93 16.80 3.83
CA ILE A 204 -7.52 16.75 4.25
C ILE A 204 -6.80 18.09 4.09
N LYS A 205 -7.09 18.87 3.06
CA LYS A 205 -6.53 20.22 2.90
C LYS A 205 -6.93 21.12 4.06
N THR A 206 -8.21 21.18 4.39
CA THR A 206 -8.73 21.96 5.51
C THR A 206 -8.15 21.48 6.85
N TRP A 207 -8.00 20.15 7.02
CA TRP A 207 -7.36 19.63 8.20
C TRP A 207 -5.90 20.10 8.33
N CYS A 208 -5.12 20.02 7.25
CA CYS A 208 -3.73 20.49 7.22
C CYS A 208 -3.63 22.00 7.52
N GLU A 209 -4.52 22.80 6.96
CA GLU A 209 -4.57 24.24 7.23
C GLU A 209 -4.83 24.56 8.71
N ASN A 210 -5.71 23.81 9.35
CA ASN A 210 -6.08 24.00 10.75
C ASN A 210 -5.09 23.40 11.76
N ASN A 211 -4.21 22.46 11.31
CA ASN A 211 -3.30 21.71 12.17
C ASN A 211 -1.83 21.87 11.77
N GLN A 212 -1.43 23.10 11.43
CA GLN A 212 -0.08 23.43 10.94
C GLN A 212 1.04 22.95 11.89
N GLU A 213 0.80 22.96 13.20
CA GLU A 213 1.78 22.49 14.17
C GLU A 213 2.09 21.00 13.98
N ASP A 214 1.07 20.16 13.82
CA ASP A 214 1.25 18.73 13.53
C ASP A 214 1.85 18.53 12.15
N VAL A 215 1.38 19.24 11.13
CA VAL A 215 1.92 19.18 9.78
C VAL A 215 3.42 19.48 9.75
N ASN A 216 3.92 20.39 10.57
CA ASN A 216 5.33 20.78 10.55
C ASN A 216 6.26 19.80 11.30
N LYS A 217 5.75 18.92 12.16
CA LYS A 217 6.58 18.07 13.03
C LYS A 217 6.22 16.59 13.07
N PHE A 218 5.13 16.17 12.41
CA PHE A 218 4.69 14.78 12.43
C PHE A 218 5.50 13.93 11.45
N ALA A 219 6.60 13.35 11.91
CA ALA A 219 7.47 12.46 11.13
C ALA A 219 7.87 13.08 9.78
N VAL A 220 8.58 14.19 9.81
CA VAL A 220 9.12 14.89 8.64
C VAL A 220 10.58 14.51 8.46
N PHE A 221 10.89 13.72 7.42
CA PHE A 221 12.26 13.28 7.15
C PHE A 221 12.44 12.90 5.67
N PRO A 222 13.66 13.15 5.11
CA PRO A 222 13.95 12.81 3.73
C PRO A 222 14.19 11.31 3.52
N THR A 223 13.73 10.80 2.38
CA THR A 223 14.02 9.45 1.86
C THR A 223 14.14 9.51 0.34
N GLY A 224 14.55 8.41 -0.32
CA GLY A 224 14.26 8.20 -1.74
C GLY A 224 12.76 7.93 -1.96
N TYR A 225 12.35 7.90 -3.24
CA TYR A 225 10.97 7.59 -3.65
C TYR A 225 11.00 6.60 -4.81
N PHE A 226 10.09 5.64 -4.78
CA PHE A 226 10.09 4.49 -5.68
C PHE A 226 8.66 4.22 -6.17
N GLY A 227 8.49 3.93 -7.46
CA GLY A 227 7.20 3.59 -8.06
C GLY A 227 7.27 3.45 -9.56
N LEU A 228 6.17 3.01 -10.16
CA LEU A 228 6.03 2.91 -11.61
C LEU A 228 5.75 4.28 -12.22
N VAL A 229 6.30 4.48 -13.40
CA VAL A 229 6.01 5.64 -14.25
C VAL A 229 5.91 5.22 -15.71
N THR A 230 5.19 6.03 -16.51
CA THR A 230 5.21 5.93 -17.97
C THR A 230 6.59 6.34 -18.52
N PRO A 231 6.90 6.12 -19.82
CA PRO A 231 8.11 6.65 -20.44
C PRO A 231 8.29 8.17 -20.30
N GLN A 232 7.20 8.93 -20.15
CA GLN A 232 7.17 10.38 -19.93
C GLN A 232 7.20 10.79 -18.45
N ASN A 233 7.46 9.84 -17.55
CA ASN A 233 7.44 10.02 -16.10
C ASN A 233 6.06 10.43 -15.52
N SER A 234 4.97 10.13 -16.21
CA SER A 234 3.64 10.26 -15.63
C SER A 234 3.38 9.16 -14.60
N LEU A 235 2.50 9.44 -13.63
CA LEU A 235 2.02 8.45 -12.67
C LEU A 235 1.46 7.22 -13.41
N GLU A 236 1.95 6.04 -13.04
CA GLU A 236 1.45 4.78 -13.58
C GLU A 236 1.18 3.77 -12.46
N LEU A 237 0.03 3.09 -12.52
CA LEU A 237 -0.34 2.13 -11.48
C LEU A 237 -0.42 0.68 -11.98
N TYR A 238 -0.53 0.46 -13.30
CA TYR A 238 -0.73 -0.87 -13.86
C TYR A 238 0.48 -1.42 -14.61
N ASP A 239 1.05 -0.63 -15.53
CA ASP A 239 2.19 -1.06 -16.35
C ASP A 239 3.14 0.09 -16.67
N GLY A 240 4.44 -0.10 -16.41
CA GLY A 240 5.44 0.94 -16.59
C GLY A 240 6.84 0.50 -16.19
N GLU A 241 7.75 1.45 -16.21
CA GLU A 241 9.10 1.26 -15.68
C GLU A 241 9.18 1.68 -14.22
N ILE A 242 10.01 1.00 -13.46
CA ILE A 242 10.33 1.42 -12.10
C ILE A 242 11.26 2.63 -12.17
N ARG A 243 10.84 3.74 -11.55
CA ARG A 243 11.66 4.93 -11.33
C ARG A 243 12.02 5.05 -9.86
N LEU A 244 13.26 5.39 -9.60
CA LEU A 244 13.77 5.71 -8.26
C LEU A 244 14.30 7.13 -8.27
N THR A 245 13.80 7.97 -7.38
CA THR A 245 14.30 9.33 -7.16
C THR A 245 14.96 9.46 -5.79
N GLY A 246 15.94 10.35 -5.69
CA GLY A 246 16.68 10.64 -4.48
C GLY A 246 15.90 11.52 -3.49
N ARG A 247 16.55 11.80 -2.36
CA ARG A 247 16.01 12.66 -1.29
C ARG A 247 15.75 14.10 -1.74
N ASP A 248 16.43 14.55 -2.78
CA ASP A 248 16.25 15.87 -3.41
C ASP A 248 15.26 15.87 -4.57
N GLY A 249 14.69 14.71 -4.92
CA GLY A 249 13.80 14.51 -6.05
C GLY A 249 14.49 14.28 -7.39
N SER A 250 15.83 14.28 -7.43
CA SER A 250 16.57 13.93 -8.65
C SER A 250 16.40 12.46 -9.02
N GLU A 251 16.31 12.16 -10.32
CA GLU A 251 16.27 10.77 -10.78
C GLU A 251 17.62 10.08 -10.50
N LEU A 252 17.57 8.98 -9.77
CA LEU A 252 18.73 8.13 -9.52
C LEU A 252 18.82 7.01 -10.54
N GLU A 253 17.67 6.40 -10.87
CA GLU A 253 17.62 5.27 -11.80
C GLU A 253 16.21 5.06 -12.35
N LYS A 254 16.14 4.51 -13.57
CA LYS A 254 14.92 4.02 -14.20
C LYS A 254 15.20 2.68 -14.87
N PHE A 255 14.40 1.65 -14.57
CA PHE A 255 14.68 0.29 -15.02
C PHE A 255 13.41 -0.55 -15.14
N SER A 256 13.51 -1.62 -15.96
CA SER A 256 12.45 -2.63 -16.06
C SER A 256 12.33 -3.45 -14.77
N ALA A 257 11.10 -3.78 -14.39
CA ALA A 257 10.84 -4.65 -13.25
C ALA A 257 11.56 -6.03 -13.37
N GLN A 258 11.83 -6.50 -14.59
CA GLN A 258 12.57 -7.76 -14.81
C GLN A 258 13.98 -7.72 -14.17
N ASN A 259 14.59 -6.53 -14.05
CA ASN A 259 15.95 -6.34 -13.54
C ASN A 259 15.98 -5.86 -12.07
N TYR A 260 14.84 -5.91 -11.33
CA TYR A 260 14.77 -5.33 -10.00
C TYR A 260 15.83 -5.86 -9.02
N LEU A 261 16.24 -7.12 -9.18
CA LEU A 261 17.28 -7.75 -8.34
C LEU A 261 18.66 -7.09 -8.46
N ASP A 262 18.96 -6.39 -9.57
CA ASP A 262 20.20 -5.65 -9.72
C ASP A 262 20.21 -4.35 -8.91
N HIS A 263 19.03 -3.81 -8.63
CA HIS A 263 18.84 -2.49 -8.02
C HIS A 263 18.42 -2.54 -6.54
N ILE A 264 17.63 -3.55 -6.15
CA ILE A 264 17.00 -3.64 -4.82
C ILE A 264 17.59 -4.81 -4.03
N ALA A 265 17.92 -4.54 -2.77
CA ALA A 265 18.24 -5.54 -1.77
C ALA A 265 17.37 -5.37 -0.53
N GLU A 266 17.38 -6.35 0.35
CA GLU A 266 16.59 -6.37 1.58
C GLU A 266 17.51 -6.50 2.80
N HIS A 267 17.41 -5.56 3.73
CA HIS A 267 18.06 -5.60 5.03
C HIS A 267 17.16 -6.26 6.08
N VAL A 268 17.73 -6.83 7.13
CA VAL A 268 17.02 -7.51 8.22
C VAL A 268 17.43 -6.90 9.55
N GLU A 269 16.45 -6.63 10.40
CA GLU A 269 16.65 -6.14 11.76
C GLU A 269 16.15 -7.14 12.80
N PRO A 270 16.78 -7.27 13.96
CA PRO A 270 16.47 -8.31 14.94
C PRO A 270 15.13 -8.13 15.66
N TRP A 271 14.50 -6.95 15.55
CA TRP A 271 13.23 -6.65 16.23
C TRP A 271 12.00 -6.80 15.35
N SER A 272 12.16 -7.08 14.04
CA SER A 272 11.04 -7.22 13.10
C SER A 272 11.28 -8.36 12.12
N TYR A 273 10.26 -9.17 11.89
CA TYR A 273 10.28 -10.17 10.82
C TYR A 273 10.25 -9.54 9.43
N LEU A 274 9.57 -8.40 9.32
CA LEU A 274 9.43 -7.68 8.06
C LEU A 274 10.77 -7.09 7.63
N LYS A 275 11.21 -7.44 6.43
CA LYS A 275 12.44 -6.97 5.83
C LYS A 275 12.36 -5.48 5.44
N PHE A 276 13.52 -4.90 5.14
CA PHE A 276 13.70 -3.49 4.79
C PHE A 276 14.33 -3.39 3.40
N PRO A 277 13.54 -3.33 2.31
CA PRO A 277 14.05 -3.10 0.97
C PRO A 277 14.74 -1.74 0.84
N TYR A 278 15.87 -1.72 0.12
CA TYR A 278 16.67 -0.52 -0.12
C TYR A 278 17.37 -0.56 -1.48
N TYR A 279 17.74 0.61 -1.99
CA TYR A 279 18.49 0.76 -3.23
C TYR A 279 19.97 0.39 -3.03
N LYS A 280 20.45 -0.62 -3.73
CA LYS A 280 21.77 -1.23 -3.55
C LYS A 280 22.93 -0.25 -3.71
N LYS A 281 22.88 0.64 -4.73
CA LYS A 281 24.00 1.53 -5.04
C LYS A 281 24.29 2.53 -3.92
N LEU A 282 23.26 2.90 -3.13
CA LEU A 282 23.45 3.78 -1.97
C LEU A 282 23.71 3.03 -0.67
N GLY A 283 23.42 1.71 -0.63
CA GLY A 283 23.59 0.90 0.58
C GLY A 283 22.53 1.17 1.65
N TRP A 284 22.61 0.45 2.76
CA TRP A 284 21.77 0.62 3.94
C TRP A 284 22.44 1.52 4.98
N PRO A 285 21.72 2.48 5.61
CA PRO A 285 20.30 2.85 5.40
C PRO A 285 20.08 3.98 4.37
N GLU A 286 21.10 4.52 3.71
CA GLU A 286 21.03 5.67 2.82
C GLU A 286 20.18 5.41 1.59
N GLY A 287 20.13 4.17 1.12
CA GLY A 287 19.31 3.71 0.00
C GLY A 287 17.84 3.46 0.37
N ALA A 288 17.41 3.73 1.60
CA ALA A 288 16.01 3.59 1.99
C ALA A 288 15.11 4.58 1.25
N TYR A 289 13.93 4.11 0.85
CA TYR A 289 12.96 4.88 0.08
C TYR A 289 11.52 4.68 0.60
N ARG A 290 10.60 5.51 0.11
CA ARG A 290 9.17 5.39 0.31
C ARG A 290 8.46 4.94 -0.97
N VAL A 291 7.39 4.18 -0.80
CA VAL A 291 6.44 3.80 -1.85
C VAL A 291 5.02 4.23 -1.48
N GLY A 292 4.04 3.81 -2.27
CA GLY A 292 2.64 4.15 -2.04
C GLY A 292 2.34 5.59 -2.45
N PRO A 293 1.19 6.14 -2.04
CA PRO A 293 0.74 7.44 -2.56
C PRO A 293 1.76 8.55 -2.45
N LEU A 294 2.33 8.78 -1.27
CA LEU A 294 3.35 9.82 -1.09
C LEU A 294 4.63 9.54 -1.90
N GLY A 295 5.04 8.26 -1.97
CA GLY A 295 6.19 7.84 -2.77
C GLY A 295 5.98 8.13 -4.25
N ARG A 296 4.85 7.71 -4.80
CA ARG A 296 4.51 7.85 -6.23
C ARG A 296 4.36 9.31 -6.66
N LEU A 297 3.66 10.16 -5.87
CA LEU A 297 3.48 11.57 -6.22
C LEU A 297 4.78 12.38 -6.14
N ASN A 298 5.72 12.00 -5.27
CA ASN A 298 7.06 12.57 -5.28
C ASN A 298 7.93 12.03 -6.44
N ASN A 299 7.62 10.83 -6.92
CA ASN A 299 8.40 10.13 -7.94
C ASN A 299 7.97 10.43 -9.38
N CYS A 300 6.68 10.72 -9.64
CA CYS A 300 6.19 11.10 -10.96
C CYS A 300 6.36 12.60 -11.22
N ASP A 301 6.44 13.00 -12.51
CA ASP A 301 6.52 14.40 -12.91
C ASP A 301 5.12 15.00 -13.15
N GLN A 302 4.17 14.19 -13.62
CA GLN A 302 2.79 14.59 -13.95
C GLN A 302 1.82 13.41 -13.79
N ILE A 303 0.52 13.70 -13.95
CA ILE A 303 -0.57 12.72 -14.02
C ILE A 303 -1.32 12.96 -15.34
N ASP A 304 -1.64 11.91 -16.09
CA ASP A 304 -2.23 12.04 -17.43
C ASP A 304 -3.75 12.33 -17.41
N THR A 305 -4.35 12.53 -16.23
CA THR A 305 -5.75 12.95 -16.08
C THR A 305 -5.83 14.36 -15.51
N PRO A 306 -6.81 15.20 -15.99
CA PRO A 306 -6.75 16.63 -15.76
C PRO A 306 -6.97 17.05 -14.31
N LEU A 307 -7.93 16.46 -13.59
CA LEU A 307 -8.26 16.88 -12.22
C LEU A 307 -7.18 16.43 -11.24
N ALA A 308 -6.74 15.18 -11.33
CA ALA A 308 -5.67 14.68 -10.47
C ALA A 308 -4.34 15.38 -10.76
N ASN A 309 -4.04 15.74 -12.02
CA ASN A 309 -2.84 16.51 -12.35
C ASN A 309 -2.88 17.93 -11.77
N ALA A 310 -4.02 18.59 -11.80
CA ALA A 310 -4.17 19.89 -11.16
C ALA A 310 -3.89 19.84 -9.65
N GLU A 311 -4.38 18.79 -8.97
CA GLU A 311 -4.09 18.58 -7.55
C GLU A 311 -2.63 18.17 -7.30
N LEU A 312 -1.99 17.41 -8.21
CA LEU A 312 -0.56 17.12 -8.13
C LEU A 312 0.29 18.38 -8.13
N GLN A 313 -0.03 19.38 -8.96
CA GLN A 313 0.71 20.63 -9.00
C GLN A 313 0.60 21.40 -7.67
N ILE A 314 -0.58 21.39 -7.04
CA ILE A 314 -0.78 21.96 -5.70
C ILE A 314 0.03 21.19 -4.66
N PHE A 315 0.00 19.85 -4.71
CA PHE A 315 0.77 18.98 -3.82
C PHE A 315 2.27 19.25 -3.92
N LYS A 316 2.83 19.35 -5.13
CA LYS A 316 4.26 19.63 -5.35
C LYS A 316 4.67 21.02 -4.86
N ALA A 317 3.77 21.98 -4.88
CA ALA A 317 4.03 23.33 -4.38
C ALA A 317 4.15 23.40 -2.84
N LEU A 318 3.67 22.40 -2.09
CA LEU A 318 3.70 22.38 -0.63
C LEU A 318 5.11 22.51 -0.04
N ASN A 319 6.13 22.02 -0.75
CA ASN A 319 7.52 22.11 -0.34
C ASN A 319 8.39 22.86 -1.36
N GLY A 320 7.84 23.88 -2.01
CA GLY A 320 8.57 24.72 -2.97
C GLY A 320 9.15 23.95 -4.17
N GLY A 321 8.47 22.90 -4.62
CA GLY A 321 8.90 22.04 -5.74
C GLY A 321 9.90 20.94 -5.34
N LYS A 322 10.30 20.86 -4.08
CA LYS A 322 11.07 19.73 -3.53
C LYS A 322 10.10 18.62 -3.08
N PRO A 323 10.61 17.38 -2.89
CA PRO A 323 9.78 16.31 -2.39
C PRO A 323 9.05 16.66 -1.09
N VAL A 324 7.80 16.24 -0.98
CA VAL A 324 6.97 16.39 0.21
C VAL A 324 7.31 15.28 1.18
N GLU A 325 7.90 15.62 2.32
CA GLU A 325 8.51 14.65 3.25
C GLU A 325 7.61 14.25 4.42
N ASN A 326 6.63 15.10 4.75
CA ASN A 326 5.76 14.90 5.90
C ASN A 326 4.85 13.67 5.71
N THR A 327 4.85 12.79 6.71
CA THR A 327 4.11 11.52 6.68
C THR A 327 2.58 11.72 6.62
N LEU A 328 2.02 12.79 7.18
CA LEU A 328 0.58 13.06 7.11
C LEU A 328 0.09 13.32 5.67
N TYR A 329 0.96 13.79 4.79
CA TYR A 329 0.60 14.00 3.39
C TYR A 329 0.38 12.70 2.58
N TYR A 330 0.64 11.53 3.17
CA TYR A 330 0.13 10.27 2.61
C TYR A 330 -1.39 10.30 2.41
N HIS A 331 -2.13 10.95 3.30
CA HIS A 331 -3.59 11.06 3.20
C HIS A 331 -4.03 11.92 2.02
N TYR A 332 -3.36 13.05 1.80
CA TYR A 332 -3.65 13.90 0.65
C TYR A 332 -3.25 13.22 -0.67
N ALA A 333 -2.05 12.68 -0.74
CA ALA A 333 -1.58 11.93 -1.90
C ALA A 333 -2.53 10.76 -2.26
N ARG A 334 -3.05 10.04 -1.25
CA ARG A 334 -4.02 8.95 -1.43
C ARG A 334 -5.32 9.41 -2.07
N MET A 335 -5.82 10.58 -1.70
CA MET A 335 -7.06 11.10 -2.30
C MET A 335 -6.83 11.64 -3.71
N ILE A 336 -5.64 12.14 -4.03
CA ILE A 336 -5.25 12.48 -5.41
C ILE A 336 -5.22 11.23 -6.29
N GLU A 337 -4.65 10.13 -5.79
CA GLU A 337 -4.66 8.85 -6.53
C GLU A 337 -6.05 8.23 -6.65
N CYS A 338 -6.91 8.42 -5.65
CA CYS A 338 -8.31 8.02 -5.76
C CYS A 338 -9.03 8.79 -6.88
N LEU A 339 -8.78 10.10 -6.98
CA LEU A 339 -9.29 10.94 -8.06
C LEU A 339 -8.74 10.50 -9.42
N PHE A 340 -7.43 10.26 -9.52
CA PHE A 340 -6.80 9.68 -10.72
C PHE A 340 -7.47 8.38 -11.14
N ALA A 341 -7.66 7.45 -10.21
CA ALA A 341 -8.25 6.14 -10.52
C ALA A 341 -9.69 6.25 -11.04
N LEU A 342 -10.46 7.23 -10.56
CA LEU A 342 -11.81 7.51 -11.06
C LEU A 342 -11.79 8.09 -12.49
N GLU A 343 -10.94 9.09 -12.75
CA GLU A 343 -10.78 9.67 -14.09
C GLU A 343 -10.25 8.61 -15.08
N ARG A 344 -9.30 7.77 -14.65
CA ARG A 344 -8.75 6.70 -15.48
C ARG A 344 -9.79 5.62 -15.77
N ALA A 345 -10.60 5.23 -14.78
CA ALA A 345 -11.71 4.30 -14.98
C ALA A 345 -12.72 4.84 -16.00
N GLU A 346 -13.03 6.15 -15.98
CA GLU A 346 -13.89 6.78 -16.98
C GLU A 346 -13.32 6.65 -18.39
N VAL A 347 -12.03 6.94 -18.57
CA VAL A 347 -11.34 6.81 -19.87
C VAL A 347 -11.38 5.36 -20.35
N LEU A 348 -11.10 4.39 -19.48
CA LEU A 348 -11.13 2.97 -19.83
C LEU A 348 -12.53 2.50 -20.25
N LEU A 349 -13.59 2.92 -19.55
CA LEU A 349 -14.97 2.57 -19.88
C LEU A 349 -15.45 3.18 -21.21
N GLN A 350 -14.83 4.28 -21.66
CA GLN A 350 -15.12 4.92 -22.95
C GLN A 350 -14.31 4.33 -24.11
N ASP A 351 -13.27 3.54 -23.84
CA ASP A 351 -12.46 2.91 -24.87
C ASP A 351 -13.30 1.86 -25.64
N PRO A 352 -13.38 1.92 -26.99
CA PRO A 352 -14.20 1.00 -27.76
C PRO A 352 -13.76 -0.46 -27.63
N ASP A 353 -12.47 -0.71 -27.37
CA ASP A 353 -11.93 -2.06 -27.23
C ASP A 353 -12.30 -2.72 -25.89
N ILE A 354 -12.83 -1.98 -24.92
CA ILE A 354 -13.22 -2.53 -23.60
C ILE A 354 -14.30 -3.63 -23.70
N LEU A 355 -15.07 -3.65 -24.78
CA LEU A 355 -16.12 -4.63 -25.06
C LEU A 355 -15.68 -5.71 -26.07
N SER A 356 -14.42 -5.71 -26.50
CA SER A 356 -13.90 -6.72 -27.42
C SER A 356 -13.94 -8.12 -26.80
N THR A 357 -14.09 -9.12 -27.68
CA THR A 357 -14.03 -10.54 -27.32
C THR A 357 -12.65 -11.16 -27.56
N ASP A 358 -11.70 -10.41 -28.12
CA ASP A 358 -10.30 -10.82 -28.28
C ASP A 358 -9.54 -10.56 -26.98
N ILE A 359 -9.73 -11.45 -26.00
CA ILE A 359 -9.33 -11.23 -24.61
C ILE A 359 -8.30 -12.24 -24.09
N LEU A 360 -7.83 -13.16 -24.92
CA LEU A 360 -6.98 -14.25 -24.47
C LEU A 360 -5.97 -14.67 -25.54
N ASN A 361 -4.70 -14.60 -25.21
CA ASN A 361 -3.59 -15.19 -25.95
C ASN A 361 -3.26 -16.57 -25.35
N THR A 362 -3.33 -17.62 -26.16
CA THR A 362 -3.08 -19.00 -25.74
C THR A 362 -1.69 -19.50 -26.12
N SER A 363 -0.77 -18.61 -26.52
CA SER A 363 0.61 -18.96 -26.82
C SER A 363 1.30 -19.63 -25.62
N ARG A 364 2.25 -20.52 -25.92
CA ARG A 364 3.03 -21.24 -24.91
C ARG A 364 4.49 -21.26 -25.35
N ASP A 365 5.27 -20.33 -24.84
CA ASP A 365 6.72 -20.24 -25.01
C ASP A 365 7.34 -20.07 -23.62
N LEU A 366 7.54 -21.20 -22.94
CA LEU A 366 7.95 -21.21 -21.53
C LEU A 366 9.33 -20.56 -21.36
N LYS A 367 9.41 -19.66 -20.40
CA LYS A 367 10.63 -19.02 -19.94
C LYS A 367 10.94 -19.47 -18.53
N GLU A 368 12.23 -19.60 -18.21
CA GLU A 368 12.68 -20.10 -16.90
C GLU A 368 12.22 -19.21 -15.73
N GLU A 369 12.07 -17.89 -15.98
CA GLU A 369 11.65 -16.93 -14.97
C GLU A 369 10.82 -15.78 -15.57
N GLY A 370 10.06 -15.10 -14.71
CA GLY A 370 9.31 -13.90 -15.09
C GLY A 370 8.83 -13.11 -13.89
N VAL A 371 8.80 -11.78 -14.07
CA VAL A 371 8.38 -10.83 -13.05
C VAL A 371 7.10 -10.14 -13.49
N GLY A 372 6.10 -10.11 -12.61
CA GLY A 372 4.92 -9.27 -12.72
C GLY A 372 5.01 -8.13 -11.70
N VAL A 373 4.79 -6.91 -12.14
CA VAL A 373 4.79 -5.71 -11.30
C VAL A 373 3.48 -4.96 -11.42
N ILE A 374 3.04 -4.37 -10.32
CA ILE A 374 1.89 -3.47 -10.25
C ILE A 374 2.05 -2.49 -9.07
N GLU A 375 1.47 -1.31 -9.18
CA GLU A 375 1.35 -0.39 -8.05
C GLU A 375 0.09 -0.72 -7.24
N ALA A 376 0.23 -1.58 -6.22
CA ALA A 376 -0.85 -1.80 -5.27
C ALA A 376 -1.20 -0.49 -4.53
N PRO A 377 -2.37 -0.36 -3.89
CA PRO A 377 -2.72 0.85 -3.16
C PRO A 377 -1.65 1.34 -2.17
N ARG A 378 -0.87 0.41 -1.62
CA ARG A 378 0.16 0.66 -0.60
C ARG A 378 1.58 0.81 -1.14
N GLY A 379 1.78 0.63 -2.45
CA GLY A 379 3.07 0.75 -3.12
C GLY A 379 3.34 -0.36 -4.13
N THR A 380 4.55 -0.40 -4.65
CA THR A 380 4.98 -1.35 -5.67
C THR A 380 4.92 -2.78 -5.16
N LEU A 381 4.32 -3.66 -5.94
CA LEU A 381 4.19 -5.09 -5.68
C LEU A 381 4.89 -5.86 -6.81
N LEU A 382 5.87 -6.68 -6.44
CA LEU A 382 6.63 -7.53 -7.35
C LEU A 382 6.32 -9.00 -7.06
N HIS A 383 5.92 -9.74 -8.08
CA HIS A 383 5.83 -11.20 -8.09
C HIS A 383 6.88 -11.75 -9.04
N HIS A 384 7.82 -12.54 -8.55
CA HIS A 384 8.87 -13.15 -9.35
C HIS A 384 8.79 -14.68 -9.22
N TYR A 385 8.64 -15.36 -10.35
CA TYR A 385 8.48 -16.79 -10.43
C TYR A 385 9.57 -17.43 -11.26
N TRP A 386 10.13 -18.55 -10.79
CA TRP A 386 11.00 -19.45 -11.53
C TRP A 386 10.27 -20.78 -11.70
N ILE A 387 10.33 -21.36 -12.89
CA ILE A 387 9.65 -22.62 -13.21
C ILE A 387 10.59 -23.66 -13.79
N ASN A 388 10.18 -24.92 -13.72
CA ASN A 388 10.76 -26.02 -14.47
C ASN A 388 10.07 -26.17 -15.86
N GLU A 389 10.54 -27.13 -16.65
CA GLU A 389 9.98 -27.48 -17.96
C GLU A 389 8.50 -27.93 -17.95
N HIS A 390 7.96 -28.23 -16.78
CA HIS A 390 6.56 -28.64 -16.60
C HIS A 390 5.67 -27.46 -16.13
N GLY A 391 6.20 -26.25 -16.05
CA GLY A 391 5.47 -25.07 -15.57
C GLY A 391 5.27 -25.03 -14.05
N GLN A 392 5.98 -25.89 -13.28
CA GLN A 392 5.90 -25.91 -11.83
C GLN A 392 6.92 -24.92 -11.23
N LEU A 393 6.48 -24.19 -10.23
CA LEU A 393 7.30 -23.22 -9.49
C LEU A 393 8.44 -23.90 -8.75
N THR A 394 9.66 -23.55 -9.08
CA THR A 394 10.89 -24.01 -8.37
C THR A 394 11.30 -23.01 -7.30
N LYS A 395 10.94 -21.74 -7.47
CA LYS A 395 11.20 -20.65 -6.53
C LYS A 395 10.18 -19.54 -6.72
N VAL A 396 9.81 -18.89 -5.63
CA VAL A 396 8.95 -17.70 -5.61
C VAL A 396 9.64 -16.63 -4.78
N ASN A 397 9.66 -15.39 -5.27
CA ASN A 397 10.05 -14.22 -4.51
C ASN A 397 8.98 -13.14 -4.67
N LEU A 398 8.50 -12.65 -3.55
CA LEU A 398 7.50 -11.59 -3.49
C LEU A 398 8.12 -10.40 -2.75
N ILE A 399 8.14 -9.22 -3.38
CA ILE A 399 8.45 -7.99 -2.65
C ILE A 399 7.16 -7.19 -2.58
N VAL A 400 6.56 -7.21 -1.39
CA VAL A 400 5.21 -6.67 -1.20
C VAL A 400 5.27 -5.23 -0.72
N SER A 401 4.35 -4.44 -1.24
CA SER A 401 4.24 -2.98 -1.10
C SER A 401 4.53 -2.44 0.30
N THR A 402 3.93 -3.03 1.34
CA THR A 402 4.14 -2.61 2.75
C THR A 402 5.58 -2.85 3.21
N GLY A 403 6.24 -3.90 2.72
CA GLY A 403 7.65 -4.17 3.02
C GLY A 403 8.56 -3.02 2.60
N HIS A 404 8.34 -2.45 1.42
CA HIS A 404 9.10 -1.31 0.93
C HIS A 404 9.02 -0.08 1.86
N ASN A 405 7.92 0.10 2.59
CA ASN A 405 7.73 1.21 3.54
C ASN A 405 8.23 0.90 4.96
N ASN A 406 8.79 -0.29 5.24
CA ASN A 406 9.11 -0.69 6.61
C ASN A 406 10.11 0.27 7.29
N TYR A 407 11.13 0.74 6.56
CA TYR A 407 12.04 1.78 7.07
C TYR A 407 11.31 3.07 7.42
N ALA A 408 10.47 3.56 6.51
CA ALA A 408 9.76 4.82 6.70
C ALA A 408 8.75 4.72 7.86
N MET A 409 8.04 3.59 8.00
CA MET A 409 7.13 3.36 9.14
C MET A 409 7.89 3.28 10.46
N SER A 410 8.99 2.52 10.52
CA SER A 410 9.80 2.40 11.72
C SER A 410 10.38 3.74 12.16
N LYS A 411 10.88 4.53 11.20
CA LYS A 411 11.39 5.87 11.47
C LYS A 411 10.28 6.84 11.89
N ALA A 412 9.12 6.79 11.23
CA ALA A 412 7.98 7.62 11.61
C ALA A 412 7.49 7.34 13.04
N VAL A 413 7.45 6.06 13.43
CA VAL A 413 7.10 5.65 14.81
C VAL A 413 8.09 6.24 15.81
N ASP A 414 9.39 6.13 15.56
CA ASP A 414 10.42 6.66 16.45
C ASP A 414 10.36 8.19 16.57
N GLU A 415 10.25 8.91 15.44
CA GLU A 415 10.15 10.37 15.40
C GLU A 415 8.88 10.91 16.09
N VAL A 416 7.73 10.27 15.84
CA VAL A 416 6.46 10.66 16.48
C VAL A 416 6.48 10.35 17.97
N ALA A 417 7.02 9.20 18.37
CA ALA A 417 7.17 8.88 19.79
C ALA A 417 8.03 9.93 20.51
N LYS A 418 9.20 10.27 19.96
CA LYS A 418 10.09 11.31 20.52
C LYS A 418 9.46 12.69 20.56
N THR A 419 8.59 13.00 19.62
CA THR A 419 7.94 14.31 19.52
C THR A 419 6.78 14.47 20.51
N TYR A 420 5.93 13.44 20.63
CA TYR A 420 4.65 13.56 21.31
C TYR A 420 4.56 12.82 22.64
N VAL A 421 5.32 11.73 22.86
CA VAL A 421 5.31 10.99 24.13
C VAL A 421 6.26 11.65 25.11
N LYS A 422 5.71 12.31 26.15
CA LYS A 422 6.49 13.07 27.11
C LYS A 422 5.90 12.99 28.50
N GLY A 423 6.80 13.05 29.50
CA GLY A 423 6.44 13.21 30.92
C GLY A 423 6.11 11.92 31.65
N PRO A 424 5.86 12.02 32.97
CA PRO A 424 5.65 10.86 33.84
C PRO A 424 4.28 10.19 33.64
N MET A 425 3.33 10.85 32.97
CA MET A 425 2.00 10.30 32.66
C MET A 425 1.77 10.35 31.16
N VAL A 426 1.78 9.17 30.54
CA VAL A 426 1.48 8.99 29.12
C VAL A 426 -0.03 8.98 28.92
N GLN A 427 -0.51 9.86 28.04
CA GLN A 427 -1.92 9.95 27.67
C GLN A 427 -2.22 9.12 26.43
N GLU A 428 -3.45 8.63 26.30
CA GLU A 428 -3.85 7.78 25.18
C GLU A 428 -3.67 8.47 23.81
N GLY A 429 -4.01 9.76 23.70
CA GLY A 429 -3.83 10.52 22.47
C GLY A 429 -2.39 10.64 22.01
N MET A 430 -1.39 10.58 22.92
CA MET A 430 0.03 10.52 22.56
C MET A 430 0.34 9.17 21.89
N LEU A 431 -0.17 8.07 22.43
CA LEU A 431 0.00 6.72 21.88
C LEU A 431 -0.74 6.57 20.56
N ASN A 432 -1.94 7.15 20.45
CA ASN A 432 -2.69 7.16 19.19
C ASN A 432 -1.95 7.88 18.06
N ARG A 433 -1.19 8.94 18.34
CA ARG A 433 -0.33 9.59 17.34
C ARG A 433 0.79 8.67 16.87
N VAL A 434 1.36 7.86 17.76
CA VAL A 434 2.36 6.83 17.38
C VAL A 434 1.74 5.78 16.47
N GLU A 435 0.53 5.31 16.77
CA GLU A 435 -0.20 4.40 15.88
C GLU A 435 -0.54 5.07 14.54
N HIS A 436 -0.89 6.37 14.54
CA HIS A 436 -1.22 7.10 13.32
C HIS A 436 -0.01 7.26 12.38
N ALA A 437 1.21 7.31 12.92
CA ALA A 437 2.43 7.27 12.09
C ALA A 437 2.49 6.00 11.23
N ILE A 438 1.99 4.89 11.75
CA ILE A 438 1.83 3.63 11.00
C ILE A 438 0.62 3.71 10.06
N ARG A 439 -0.54 4.15 10.56
CA ARG A 439 -1.79 4.25 9.78
C ARG A 439 -1.66 5.14 8.55
N ALA A 440 -0.89 6.22 8.60
CA ALA A 440 -0.68 7.10 7.44
C ALA A 440 -0.14 6.35 6.22
N HIS A 441 0.74 5.36 6.45
CA HIS A 441 1.28 4.51 5.38
C HIS A 441 0.29 3.44 4.88
N ASP A 442 -0.84 3.21 5.60
CA ASP A 442 -1.82 2.17 5.26
C ASP A 442 -1.18 0.76 5.17
N PRO A 443 -0.52 0.25 6.23
CA PRO A 443 0.17 -1.01 6.12
C PRO A 443 -0.78 -2.19 5.95
N CYS A 444 -0.34 -3.17 5.13
CA CYS A 444 -0.95 -4.48 5.01
C CYS A 444 0.07 -5.54 5.48
N LEU A 445 0.03 -5.85 6.77
CA LEU A 445 1.07 -6.70 7.37
C LEU A 445 0.92 -8.16 6.99
N SER A 446 -0.30 -8.65 6.81
CA SER A 446 -0.54 -10.00 6.28
C SER A 446 0.08 -10.20 4.90
N CYS A 447 0.12 -9.16 4.06
CA CYS A 447 0.78 -9.21 2.76
C CYS A 447 2.30 -9.28 2.88
N SER A 448 2.87 -8.53 3.80
CA SER A 448 4.32 -8.33 3.89
C SER A 448 5.07 -9.44 4.67
N THR A 449 4.34 -10.34 5.34
CA THR A 449 4.91 -11.46 6.13
C THR A 449 4.97 -12.79 5.35
N HIS A 450 5.12 -12.74 4.03
CA HIS A 450 5.08 -13.88 3.09
C HIS A 450 6.40 -14.62 2.94
N ALA A 451 7.54 -13.96 3.23
CA ALA A 451 8.88 -14.52 3.01
C ALA A 451 9.32 -15.45 4.15
N VAL A 452 10.22 -16.39 3.82
CA VAL A 452 10.95 -17.19 4.83
C VAL A 452 12.19 -16.40 5.24
N GLY A 453 12.27 -15.97 6.47
CA GLY A 453 13.39 -15.18 7.01
C GLY A 453 13.76 -15.59 8.43
N GLN A 454 14.64 -14.82 9.05
CA GLN A 454 14.91 -14.96 10.49
C GLN A 454 13.71 -14.43 11.26
N MET A 455 13.05 -15.31 11.99
CA MET A 455 11.91 -14.94 12.81
C MET A 455 12.38 -14.58 14.21
N PRO A 456 12.23 -13.31 14.65
CA PRO A 456 12.47 -12.97 16.04
C PRO A 456 11.41 -13.64 16.91
N LEU A 457 11.84 -14.57 17.77
CA LEU A 457 10.96 -15.25 18.70
C LEU A 457 11.15 -14.62 20.08
N GLU A 458 10.09 -14.05 20.63
CA GLU A 458 10.03 -13.63 22.03
C GLU A 458 8.90 -14.42 22.73
N ILE A 459 9.25 -15.15 23.79
CA ILE A 459 8.30 -15.88 24.61
C ILE A 459 8.26 -15.23 25.99
N SER A 460 7.13 -14.64 26.34
CA SER A 460 6.87 -14.13 27.68
C SER A 460 6.18 -15.20 28.51
N VAL A 461 6.80 -15.60 29.61
CA VAL A 461 6.26 -16.58 30.55
C VAL A 461 5.69 -15.83 31.75
N PHE A 462 4.43 -16.06 32.07
CA PHE A 462 3.74 -15.47 33.22
C PHE A 462 3.49 -16.54 34.27
N ASP A 463 3.57 -16.19 35.56
CA ASP A 463 3.17 -17.05 36.66
C ASP A 463 1.65 -17.14 36.82
N SER A 464 1.19 -17.90 37.80
CA SER A 464 -0.24 -18.10 38.07
C SER A 464 -0.98 -16.81 38.53
N GLU A 465 -0.24 -15.78 38.91
CA GLU A 465 -0.76 -14.47 39.33
C GLU A 465 -0.75 -13.47 38.16
N GLY A 466 -0.30 -13.89 36.94
CA GLY A 466 -0.21 -13.04 35.77
C GLY A 466 1.04 -12.14 35.74
N LYS A 467 2.01 -12.36 36.63
CA LYS A 467 3.25 -11.61 36.67
C LYS A 467 4.27 -12.20 35.70
N LEU A 468 4.93 -11.35 34.92
CA LEU A 468 6.01 -11.77 34.02
C LEU A 468 7.17 -12.41 34.81
N SER A 469 7.42 -13.70 34.59
CA SER A 469 8.47 -14.46 35.26
C SER A 469 9.74 -14.62 34.42
N GLN A 470 9.59 -14.70 33.09
CA GLN A 470 10.72 -14.88 32.18
C GLN A 470 10.39 -14.37 30.78
N VAL A 471 11.41 -13.86 30.07
CA VAL A 471 11.37 -13.60 28.63
C VAL A 471 12.49 -14.38 27.95
N LEU A 472 12.11 -15.25 27.02
CA LEU A 472 13.05 -15.98 26.17
C LEU A 472 13.07 -15.33 24.78
N ARG A 473 14.25 -15.13 24.22
CA ARG A 473 14.47 -14.56 22.88
C ARG A 473 15.38 -15.47 22.07
N ARG A 474 15.08 -15.59 20.76
CA ARG A 474 15.89 -16.33 19.80
C ARG A 474 16.38 -15.38 18.71
#